data_8beaeb3febe1ac76100a4b6a2b720254
#
_entry.id   8beaeb3febe1ac76100a4b6a2b720254
#
_cell.length_a   1.000
_cell.length_b   1.000
_cell.length_c   1.000
_cell.angle_alpha   90.00
_cell.angle_beta   90.00
_cell.angle_gamma   90.00
#
_symmetry.space_group_name_H-M   'P 1'
#
loop_
_entity.id
_entity.type
_entity.pdbx_description
1 polymer ?
#
loop_
_entity_poly.entity_id
_entity_poly.type
_entity_poly.pdbx_seq_one_letter_code
_entity_poly.pdbx_strand_id
1 'polypeptide(L)'
;MPPDTDSEPGFAPALTGQWQANAGRACALLRALGHEERLLILCSLIQGECCVGDIEVQTGVSQPTLSQHLTVLRVNGCVSTRREGRRIYYSLSDPATAAVIATLHQWFCGDGEALKVELAGKLLLEAVPKPVQPPIEVEK
;
A
#
# COMPACT_ATOMS: atom_id res chain seq x y z
N MET A 1 28.68 -30.75 14.59
CA MET A 1 28.01 -30.62 14.64
C MET A 1 27.50 -29.57 14.58
N PRO A 2 27.37 -29.03 14.21
CA PRO A 2 26.85 -27.99 14.05
C PRO A 2 25.67 -27.95 14.32
N PRO A 3 25.26 -28.23 14.46
CA PRO A 3 24.13 -28.37 14.66
C PRO A 3 23.37 -27.39 14.92
N ASP A 4 23.48 -26.98 15.25
CA ASP A 4 22.87 -26.11 15.62
C ASP A 4 22.34 -25.39 14.84
N THR A 5 22.64 -25.34 14.19
CA THR A 5 22.24 -24.68 13.27
C THR A 5 20.93 -24.56 13.31
N ASP A 6 20.49 -25.37 13.14
CA ASP A 6 19.24 -25.42 13.12
C ASP A 6 18.66 -24.72 14.12
N SER A 7 19.21 -24.47 14.90
CA SER A 7 18.63 -23.90 15.90
C SER A 7 18.03 -22.67 15.62
N GLU A 8 18.15 -22.05 14.63
CA GLU A 8 17.55 -20.89 14.41
C GLU A 8 16.26 -21.14 14.12
N PRO A 9 15.61 -21.39 14.86
CA PRO A 9 14.39 -21.86 14.74
C PRO A 9 13.45 -21.04 14.04
N GLY A 10 12.48 -21.14 14.15
CA GLY A 10 11.47 -20.56 13.64
C GLY A 10 11.67 -19.45 12.71
N PHE A 11 12.62 -18.76 12.86
CA PHE A 11 12.84 -17.62 12.03
C PHE A 11 13.03 -18.01 10.59
N ALA A 12 13.91 -18.89 10.35
CA ALA A 12 14.20 -19.29 9.01
C ALA A 12 13.03 -19.97 8.33
N PRO A 13 12.42 -20.94 8.96
CA PRO A 13 11.32 -21.60 8.30
C PRO A 13 10.17 -20.66 8.01
N ALA A 14 9.86 -19.83 8.96
CA ALA A 14 8.76 -18.93 8.76
C ALA A 14 9.04 -17.99 7.61
N LEU A 15 10.22 -17.48 7.60
CA LEU A 15 10.58 -16.58 6.56
C LEU A 15 10.56 -17.28 5.23
N THR A 16 11.12 -18.45 5.17
CA THR A 16 11.19 -19.15 3.92
C THR A 16 9.82 -19.52 3.42
N GLY A 17 8.99 -20.04 4.26
CA GLY A 17 7.72 -20.53 3.82
C GLY A 17 6.78 -19.41 3.39
N GLN A 18 6.55 -18.50 4.28
CA GLN A 18 5.60 -17.46 3.99
C GLN A 18 6.10 -16.42 3.04
N TRP A 19 7.35 -16.05 3.20
CA TRP A 19 7.87 -15.03 2.31
C TRP A 19 7.99 -15.52 0.90
N GLN A 20 8.38 -16.76 0.69
CA GLN A 20 8.45 -17.26 -0.65
C GLN A 20 7.08 -17.29 -1.29
N ALA A 21 6.06 -17.62 -0.52
CA ALA A 21 4.73 -17.66 -1.06
C ALA A 21 4.22 -16.25 -1.40
N ASN A 22 4.64 -15.26 -0.64
CA ASN A 22 4.08 -13.93 -0.79
C ASN A 22 4.98 -12.92 -1.47
N ALA A 23 6.22 -13.29 -1.71
CA ALA A 23 7.15 -12.33 -2.29
C ALA A 23 6.70 -11.84 -3.65
N GLY A 24 6.11 -12.74 -4.44
CA GLY A 24 5.62 -12.33 -5.75
C GLY A 24 4.54 -11.28 -5.66
N ARG A 25 3.64 -11.44 -4.70
CA ARG A 25 2.58 -10.46 -4.51
C ARG A 25 3.12 -9.14 -4.03
N ALA A 26 4.08 -9.19 -3.12
CA ALA A 26 4.70 -7.97 -2.64
C ALA A 26 5.44 -7.25 -3.76
N CYS A 27 6.15 -8.00 -4.58
CA CYS A 27 6.86 -7.39 -5.69
C CYS A 27 5.91 -6.81 -6.72
N ALA A 28 4.78 -7.45 -6.94
CA ALA A 28 3.79 -6.89 -7.86
C ALA A 28 3.28 -5.57 -7.33
N LEU A 29 3.05 -5.47 -6.03
CA LEU A 29 2.64 -4.23 -5.44
C LEU A 29 3.71 -3.16 -5.63
N LEU A 30 4.95 -3.50 -5.34
CA LEU A 30 6.02 -2.53 -5.48
C LEU A 30 6.17 -2.06 -6.91
N ARG A 31 5.98 -2.95 -7.87
CA ARG A 31 6.06 -2.54 -9.27
C ARG A 31 4.92 -1.59 -9.62
N ALA A 32 3.73 -1.86 -9.11
CA ALA A 32 2.62 -0.98 -9.38
C ALA A 32 2.86 0.39 -8.77
N LEU A 33 3.50 0.46 -7.63
CA LEU A 33 3.77 1.72 -6.97
C LEU A 33 5.01 2.42 -7.49
N GLY A 34 5.87 1.71 -8.19
CA GLY A 34 7.15 2.27 -8.56
C GLY A 34 7.12 3.16 -9.79
N HIS A 35 6.23 4.11 -9.82
CA HIS A 35 6.14 5.06 -10.90
C HIS A 35 5.68 6.38 -10.31
N GLU A 36 6.36 7.42 -10.66
CA GLU A 36 6.11 8.71 -10.06
C GLU A 36 4.67 9.14 -10.17
N GLU A 37 4.10 9.03 -11.34
CA GLU A 37 2.74 9.47 -11.52
C GLU A 37 1.74 8.59 -10.79
N ARG A 38 2.02 7.30 -10.70
CA ARG A 38 1.13 6.42 -9.95
C ARG A 38 1.17 6.72 -8.47
N LEU A 39 2.35 7.08 -7.96
CA LEU A 39 2.42 7.49 -6.56
C LEU A 39 1.59 8.74 -6.30
N LEU A 40 1.65 9.70 -7.21
CA LEU A 40 0.86 10.90 -7.05
C LEU A 40 -0.63 10.59 -7.05
N ILE A 41 -1.05 9.70 -7.93
CA ILE A 41 -2.45 9.33 -7.98
C ILE A 41 -2.87 8.69 -6.66
N LEU A 42 -2.06 7.79 -6.15
CA LEU A 42 -2.43 7.12 -4.90
C LEU A 42 -2.45 8.09 -3.73
N CYS A 43 -1.54 9.05 -3.72
CA CYS A 43 -1.55 10.05 -2.67
C CYS A 43 -2.82 10.88 -2.71
N SER A 44 -3.32 11.15 -3.91
CA SER A 44 -4.54 11.93 -4.00
C SER A 44 -5.74 11.18 -3.46
N LEU A 45 -5.65 9.86 -3.35
CA LEU A 45 -6.76 9.06 -2.87
C LEU A 45 -6.69 8.78 -1.38
N ILE A 46 -5.62 9.18 -0.73
CA ILE A 46 -5.49 8.88 0.69
C ILE A 46 -6.58 9.54 1.51
N GLN A 47 -7.01 10.72 1.12
CA GLN A 47 -8.00 11.41 1.88
C GLN A 47 -9.42 10.98 1.57
N GLY A 48 -9.61 10.24 0.51
CA GLY A 48 -10.96 9.79 0.18
C GLY A 48 -11.07 9.55 -1.29
N GLU A 49 -12.23 9.11 -1.71
CA GLU A 49 -12.40 8.79 -3.12
C GLU A 49 -12.46 10.05 -3.96
N CYS A 50 -12.00 9.93 -5.18
CA CYS A 50 -11.96 11.03 -6.11
C CYS A 50 -12.41 10.55 -7.47
N CYS A 51 -13.08 11.39 -8.21
CA CYS A 51 -13.40 11.06 -9.58
C CYS A 51 -12.18 11.37 -10.46
N VAL A 52 -12.21 10.91 -11.68
CA VAL A 52 -11.06 11.05 -12.57
C VAL A 52 -10.68 12.51 -12.77
N GLY A 53 -11.67 13.38 -12.90
CA GLY A 53 -11.38 14.79 -13.06
C GLY A 53 -10.64 15.39 -11.88
N ASP A 54 -11.03 14.98 -10.68
CA ASP A 54 -10.36 15.47 -9.48
C ASP A 54 -8.92 14.99 -9.42
N ILE A 55 -8.72 13.74 -9.79
CA ILE A 55 -7.35 13.19 -9.79
C ILE A 55 -6.50 13.96 -10.78
N GLU A 56 -7.05 14.26 -11.93
CA GLU A 56 -6.31 14.99 -12.94
C GLU A 56 -5.88 16.35 -12.42
N VAL A 57 -6.80 17.04 -11.77
CA VAL A 57 -6.50 18.35 -11.25
C VAL A 57 -5.45 18.28 -10.15
N GLN A 58 -5.61 17.33 -9.25
CA GLN A 58 -4.71 17.25 -8.10
C GLN A 58 -3.31 16.79 -8.47
N THR A 59 -3.21 15.90 -9.43
CA THR A 59 -1.91 15.31 -9.72
C THR A 59 -1.22 15.94 -10.91
N GLY A 60 -1.98 16.60 -11.77
CA GLY A 60 -1.39 17.12 -12.99
C GLY A 60 -1.17 16.07 -14.07
N VAL A 61 -1.57 14.84 -13.81
CA VAL A 61 -1.42 13.78 -14.79
C VAL A 61 -2.65 13.79 -15.67
N SER A 62 -2.48 13.93 -16.97
CA SER A 62 -3.62 14.09 -17.85
C SER A 62 -3.83 12.84 -18.68
N GLN A 63 -4.94 12.86 -19.40
CA GLN A 63 -5.26 11.76 -20.29
C GLN A 63 -4.41 11.81 -21.52
N PRO A 64 -4.11 10.69 -22.13
CA PRO A 64 -4.60 9.35 -21.79
C PRO A 64 -3.74 8.65 -20.75
N THR A 65 -2.66 9.24 -20.36
CA THR A 65 -1.73 8.64 -19.42
C THR A 65 -2.41 8.31 -18.09
N LEU A 66 -3.27 9.20 -17.64
CA LEU A 66 -3.98 8.97 -16.38
C LEU A 66 -4.79 7.68 -16.43
N SER A 67 -5.52 7.46 -17.51
CA SER A 67 -6.31 6.25 -17.63
C SER A 67 -5.45 5.00 -17.64
N GLN A 68 -4.28 5.08 -18.25
CA GLN A 68 -3.39 3.95 -18.27
C GLN A 68 -2.89 3.62 -16.89
N HIS A 69 -2.52 4.63 -16.13
CA HIS A 69 -2.07 4.41 -14.77
C HIS A 69 -3.19 3.89 -13.87
N LEU A 70 -4.38 4.43 -14.02
CA LEU A 70 -5.50 3.96 -13.22
C LEU A 70 -5.81 2.50 -13.53
N THR A 71 -5.65 2.10 -14.78
CA THR A 71 -5.87 0.70 -15.14
C THR A 71 -4.84 -0.20 -14.46
N VAL A 72 -3.58 0.21 -14.47
CA VAL A 72 -2.54 -0.58 -13.81
C VAL A 72 -2.86 -0.72 -12.33
N LEU A 73 -3.24 0.37 -11.69
CA LEU A 73 -3.53 0.33 -10.26
C LEU A 73 -4.74 -0.54 -9.96
N ARG A 74 -5.75 -0.47 -10.82
CA ARG A 74 -6.94 -1.26 -10.60
C ARG A 74 -6.68 -2.74 -10.81
N VAL A 75 -5.95 -3.07 -11.85
CA VAL A 75 -5.63 -4.47 -12.13
C VAL A 75 -4.82 -5.08 -11.00
N ASN A 76 -3.97 -4.29 -10.38
CA ASN A 76 -3.17 -4.78 -9.27
C ASN A 76 -3.89 -4.70 -7.93
N GLY A 77 -5.12 -4.30 -7.92
CA GLY A 77 -5.90 -4.30 -6.69
C GLY A 77 -5.63 -3.15 -5.75
N CYS A 78 -4.87 -2.17 -6.19
CA CYS A 78 -4.55 -1.04 -5.32
C CYS A 78 -5.74 -0.12 -5.12
N VAL A 79 -6.57 -0.02 -6.13
CA VAL A 79 -7.74 0.86 -6.08
C VAL A 79 -8.96 0.12 -6.57
N SER A 80 -10.11 0.61 -6.17
CA SER A 80 -11.37 0.11 -6.68
C SER A 80 -12.18 1.28 -7.19
N THR A 81 -13.23 0.98 -7.93
CA THR A 81 -14.03 2.02 -8.55
C THR A 81 -15.49 1.86 -8.17
N ARG A 82 -16.19 2.96 -8.22
CA ARG A 82 -17.63 2.91 -8.13
C ARG A 82 -18.16 3.95 -9.10
N ARG A 83 -19.28 3.65 -9.68
CA ARG A 83 -19.85 4.53 -10.68
C ARG A 83 -21.07 5.25 -10.10
N GLU A 84 -21.18 6.51 -10.39
CA GLU A 84 -22.34 7.25 -9.98
C GLU A 84 -22.70 8.15 -11.14
N GLY A 85 -23.71 7.78 -11.89
CA GLY A 85 -24.07 8.51 -13.09
C GLY A 85 -22.98 8.37 -14.13
N ARG A 86 -22.47 9.48 -14.58
CA ARG A 86 -21.41 9.46 -15.57
C ARG A 86 -20.05 9.49 -14.94
N ARG A 87 -19.98 9.64 -13.63
CA ARG A 87 -18.70 9.74 -12.97
C ARG A 87 -18.25 8.43 -12.42
N ILE A 88 -16.97 8.19 -12.49
CA ILE A 88 -16.37 7.02 -11.90
C ILE A 88 -15.45 7.52 -10.83
N TYR A 89 -15.65 7.00 -9.62
CA TYR A 89 -14.86 7.38 -8.46
C TYR A 89 -13.89 6.27 -8.13
N TYR A 90 -12.68 6.66 -7.83
CA TYR A 90 -11.63 5.72 -7.45
C TYR A 90 -11.32 5.89 -5.97
N SER A 91 -11.01 4.79 -5.31
CA SER A 91 -10.63 4.85 -3.91
C SER A 91 -9.60 3.77 -3.63
N LEU A 92 -8.83 3.98 -2.58
CA LEU A 92 -7.89 2.95 -2.16
C LEU A 92 -8.67 1.77 -1.64
N SER A 93 -8.32 0.60 -2.06
CA SER A 93 -9.03 -0.59 -1.63
C SER A 93 -8.13 -1.63 -0.98
N ASP A 94 -6.84 -1.36 -0.95
CA ASP A 94 -5.89 -2.34 -0.43
C ASP A 94 -5.16 -1.75 0.76
N PRO A 95 -5.29 -2.36 1.94
CA PRO A 95 -4.64 -1.82 3.13
C PRO A 95 -3.12 -1.79 3.01
N ALA A 96 -2.53 -2.74 2.32
CA ALA A 96 -1.08 -2.73 2.15
C ALA A 96 -0.65 -1.54 1.31
N THR A 97 -1.41 -1.24 0.25
CA THR A 97 -1.12 -0.07 -0.56
C THR A 97 -1.23 1.20 0.28
N ALA A 98 -2.30 1.30 1.05
CA ALA A 98 -2.50 2.49 1.88
C ALA A 98 -1.38 2.66 2.88
N ALA A 99 -0.94 1.57 3.48
CA ALA A 99 0.13 1.64 4.47
C ALA A 99 1.45 2.09 3.85
N VAL A 100 1.77 1.57 2.67
CA VAL A 100 3.01 1.93 2.02
C VAL A 100 2.97 3.40 1.61
N ILE A 101 1.86 3.85 1.03
CA ILE A 101 1.76 5.23 0.59
C ILE A 101 1.82 6.18 1.78
N ALA A 102 1.15 5.83 2.87
CA ALA A 102 1.19 6.68 4.05
C ALA A 102 2.61 6.79 4.60
N THR A 103 3.33 5.68 4.60
CA THR A 103 4.71 5.68 5.07
C THR A 103 5.59 6.56 4.20
N LEU A 104 5.46 6.41 2.90
CA LEU A 104 6.25 7.23 1.99
C LEU A 104 5.91 8.69 2.14
N HIS A 105 4.63 9.00 2.28
CA HIS A 105 4.21 10.37 2.43
C HIS A 105 4.81 10.97 3.69
N GLN A 106 4.80 10.22 4.76
CA GLN A 106 5.33 10.71 6.01
C GLN A 106 6.83 11.01 5.92
N TRP A 107 7.58 10.13 5.28
CA TRP A 107 9.01 10.30 5.19
C TRP A 107 9.44 11.37 4.20
N PHE A 108 8.69 11.55 3.12
CA PHE A 108 9.13 12.46 2.07
C PHE A 108 8.38 13.79 2.04
N CYS A 109 7.17 13.83 2.56
CA CYS A 109 6.43 15.07 2.57
C CYS A 109 6.38 15.71 3.93
N GLY A 110 6.75 15.01 4.92
CA GLY A 110 6.79 15.66 6.13
C GLY A 110 5.66 15.50 6.96
N ASP A 111 5.54 16.19 7.86
CA ASP A 111 4.67 16.13 8.76
C ASP A 111 3.39 16.44 8.54
N GLY A 112 2.78 16.67 9.06
CA GLY A 112 1.57 17.09 8.99
C GLY A 112 0.57 16.27 8.56
N GLU A 113 0.77 15.31 8.20
CA GLU A 113 -0.26 14.56 7.65
C GLU A 113 -0.71 13.47 8.57
N ALA A 114 -0.78 13.81 9.81
CA ALA A 114 -1.21 12.82 10.79
C ALA A 114 -2.55 12.23 10.43
N LEU A 115 -3.42 13.03 9.89
CA LEU A 115 -4.73 12.54 9.52
C LEU A 115 -4.65 11.49 8.43
N LYS A 116 -3.80 11.72 7.45
CA LYS A 116 -3.66 10.75 6.39
C LYS A 116 -3.04 9.47 6.87
N VAL A 117 -2.08 9.59 7.73
CA VAL A 117 -1.44 8.41 8.28
C VAL A 117 -2.44 7.63 9.13
N GLU A 118 -3.25 8.35 9.85
CA GLU A 118 -4.24 7.72 10.67
C GLU A 118 -5.24 6.95 9.83
N LEU A 119 -5.64 7.54 8.73
CA LEU A 119 -6.57 6.89 7.85
C LEU A 119 -5.99 5.62 7.28
N ALA A 120 -4.76 5.68 6.82
CA ALA A 120 -4.09 4.51 6.29
C ALA A 120 -3.95 3.44 7.36
N GLY A 121 -3.65 3.86 8.57
CA GLY A 121 -3.54 2.91 9.66
C GLY A 121 -4.86 2.24 9.96
N LYS A 122 -5.94 2.99 9.83
CA LYS A 122 -7.22 2.43 10.06
C LYS A 122 -7.54 1.35 9.04
N LEU A 123 -7.26 1.61 7.79
CA LEU A 123 -7.46 0.61 6.77
C LEU A 123 -6.63 -0.63 7.05
N LEU A 124 -5.42 -0.43 7.45
CA LEU A 124 -4.55 -1.54 7.75
C LEU A 124 -5.08 -2.36 8.92
N LEU A 125 -5.51 -1.70 9.95
CA LEU A 125 -6.00 -2.41 11.11
C LEU A 125 -7.27 -3.19 10.82
N GLU A 126 -8.06 -2.71 9.93
CA GLU A 126 -9.29 -3.40 9.62
C GLU A 126 -9.08 -4.62 8.76
N ALA A 127 -8.07 -4.60 7.95
CA ALA A 127 -7.88 -5.67 7.01
C ALA A 127 -6.85 -6.70 7.42
N VAL A 128 -5.98 -6.36 8.34
CA VAL A 128 -4.89 -7.24 8.70
C VAL A 128 -5.07 -7.74 10.11
N PRO A 129 -4.87 -8.99 10.34
CA PRO A 129 -4.99 -9.49 11.69
C PRO A 129 -3.95 -8.85 12.57
N LYS A 130 -4.19 -8.87 13.85
CA LYS A 130 -3.31 -8.29 14.76
C LYS A 130 -1.97 -8.84 14.63
N PRO A 131 -0.96 -8.07 14.60
CA PRO A 131 0.40 -8.59 14.46
C PRO A 131 0.80 -9.32 15.71
N VAL A 132 1.70 -10.20 15.51
CA VAL A 132 2.21 -10.92 16.59
C VAL A 132 3.01 -10.02 17.45
N GLN A 133 2.91 -10.14 18.73
CA GLN A 133 3.62 -9.32 19.58
C GLN A 133 5.04 -9.57 19.53
N PRO A 134 5.85 -8.69 19.50
CA PRO A 134 7.27 -8.90 19.47
C PRO A 134 7.65 -9.32 20.80
N PRO A 135 8.38 -10.10 20.84
CA PRO A 135 8.83 -10.59 22.06
C PRO A 135 9.61 -9.60 22.76
N ILE A 136 9.98 -9.19 22.84
CA ILE A 136 10.67 -8.55 23.43
C ILE A 136 11.20 -8.04 23.97
N GLU A 137 11.29 -7.80 24.20
CA GLU A 137 11.54 -7.36 24.69
C GLU A 137 12.42 -7.48 25.37
N VAL A 138 12.85 -7.56 25.37
CA VAL A 138 13.53 -7.82 25.95
C VAL A 138 14.35 -7.42 26.46
N GLU A 139 14.55 -7.09 26.65
CA GLU A 139 15.16 -6.71 27.17
C GLU A 139 15.75 -6.72 27.62
N LYS A 140 16.10 -6.69 27.87
CA LYS A 140 16.51 -6.49 28.38
C LYS A 140 16.93 -6.51 28.62
#